data_c11eb4a111026daec2eebd6fb5f40fc3
#
_entry.id   c11eb4a111026daec2eebd6fb5f40fc3
#
_cell.length_a   1.000
_cell.length_b   1.000
_cell.length_c   1.000
_cell.angle_alpha   90.00
_cell.angle_beta   90.00
_cell.angle_gamma   90.00
#
_symmetry.space_group_name_H-M   'P 1'
#
loop_
_entity.id
_entity.type
_entity.pdbx_description
1 polymer ?
#
loop_
_entity_poly.entity_id
_entity_poly.type
_entity_poly.pdbx_seq_one_letter_code
_entity_poly.pdbx_strand_id
1 'polypeptide(L)'
;MGELTSAGVIFRYYDPRPRLLGMRTNLFRRMHRKIVVIDDVTAFVGGINYSAEHMTDYGPEAKQDYAVQVEGPVVLDILQFELENLPTSEATRRWWRRRRHKPEGNRNPGEAQALFIWRDNQDHRDDIERHYLKMLTTARREVIIANAYFFPGYRLLHAMRNAARRGVRVKLIVQGEPDIPIVKFGARLLYHYLVKGGVQIFEYRRRPLHGKVALADDHWATVGSTN
;
A
#
# COMPACT_ATOMS: atom_id res chain seq x y z
N MET A 1 -13.96 3.76 21.95
CA MET A 1 -14.89 4.30 20.93
C MET A 1 -15.80 5.38 21.47
N GLY A 2 -16.41 5.22 22.67
CA GLY A 2 -17.32 6.21 23.25
C GLY A 2 -16.74 7.63 23.35
N GLU A 3 -15.55 7.78 23.88
CA GLU A 3 -14.88 9.08 24.03
C GLU A 3 -14.66 9.82 22.71
N LEU A 4 -14.22 9.12 21.69
CA LEU A 4 -13.99 9.72 20.36
C LEU A 4 -15.32 10.14 19.70
N THR A 5 -16.37 9.33 19.87
CA THR A 5 -17.70 9.70 19.34
C THR A 5 -18.27 10.91 20.07
N SER A 6 -18.04 11.00 21.38
CA SER A 6 -18.45 12.20 22.18
C SER A 6 -17.67 13.44 21.76
N ALA A 7 -16.44 13.29 21.26
CA ALA A 7 -15.65 14.36 20.68
C ALA A 7 -16.01 14.70 19.20
N GLY A 8 -17.09 14.12 18.67
CA GLY A 8 -17.57 14.40 17.31
C GLY A 8 -16.98 13.51 16.22
N VAL A 9 -16.19 12.50 16.56
CA VAL A 9 -15.61 11.58 15.56
C VAL A 9 -16.70 10.63 15.05
N ILE A 10 -16.87 10.56 13.74
CA ILE A 10 -17.85 9.70 13.08
C ILE A 10 -17.19 8.39 12.67
N PHE A 11 -17.59 7.30 13.31
CA PHE A 11 -17.15 5.95 12.95
C PHE A 11 -18.11 5.27 11.97
N ARG A 12 -17.56 4.59 10.98
CA ARG A 12 -18.30 3.72 10.07
C ARG A 12 -17.61 2.36 9.97
N TYR A 13 -18.41 1.30 10.04
CA TYR A 13 -17.91 -0.04 9.84
C TYR A 13 -17.89 -0.37 8.35
N TYR A 14 -16.77 -0.87 7.87
CA TYR A 14 -16.67 -1.40 6.52
C TYR A 14 -17.32 -2.78 6.44
N ASP A 15 -18.24 -2.96 5.47
CA ASP A 15 -18.95 -4.22 5.20
C ASP A 15 -19.50 -4.90 6.49
N PRO A 16 -20.41 -4.22 7.21
CA PRO A 16 -20.97 -4.74 8.47
C PRO A 16 -21.98 -5.85 8.16
N ARG A 17 -21.50 -7.10 8.03
CA ARG A 17 -22.38 -8.26 7.85
C ARG A 17 -22.88 -8.80 9.18
N PRO A 18 -24.11 -9.41 9.19
CA PRO A 18 -24.65 -10.02 10.39
C PRO A 18 -23.72 -11.13 10.92
N ARG A 19 -23.67 -11.26 12.22
CA ARG A 19 -22.97 -12.36 12.87
C ARG A 19 -23.85 -13.61 12.82
N LEU A 20 -23.34 -14.72 12.33
CA LEU A 20 -23.97 -16.02 12.42
C LEU A 20 -23.39 -16.75 13.65
N LEU A 21 -24.23 -17.13 14.61
CA LEU A 21 -23.81 -17.77 15.87
C LEU A 21 -22.68 -17.02 16.62
N GLY A 22 -22.73 -15.69 16.63
CA GLY A 22 -21.72 -14.86 17.30
C GLY A 22 -20.41 -14.69 16.53
N MET A 23 -20.17 -15.47 15.48
CA MET A 23 -18.97 -15.40 14.64
C MET A 23 -19.20 -14.48 13.43
N ARG A 24 -18.16 -13.74 13.05
CA ARG A 24 -18.18 -12.93 11.82
C ARG A 24 -18.16 -13.86 10.61
N THR A 25 -19.15 -13.75 9.75
CA THR A 25 -19.22 -14.54 8.49
C THR A 25 -18.17 -14.16 7.46
N ASN A 26 -17.43 -13.08 7.70
CA ASN A 26 -16.44 -12.54 6.76
C ASN A 26 -15.05 -12.51 7.37
N LEU A 27 -14.42 -13.68 7.50
CA LEU A 27 -13.08 -13.84 8.07
C LEU A 27 -11.97 -13.27 7.18
N PHE A 28 -12.20 -13.16 5.86
CA PHE A 28 -11.17 -12.83 4.87
C PHE A 28 -11.24 -11.40 4.31
N ARG A 29 -12.36 -10.71 4.48
CA ARG A 29 -12.49 -9.32 4.01
C ARG A 29 -12.18 -8.35 5.13
N ARG A 30 -10.98 -7.80 5.13
CA ARG A 30 -10.56 -6.73 6.03
C ARG A 30 -10.22 -5.50 5.19
N MET A 31 -10.66 -4.32 5.65
CA MET A 31 -10.13 -3.09 5.10
C MET A 31 -8.66 -2.98 5.50
N HIS A 32 -7.78 -2.95 4.51
CA HIS A 32 -6.34 -2.87 4.73
C HIS A 32 -5.74 -1.52 4.29
N ARG A 33 -6.58 -0.60 3.84
CA ARG A 33 -6.18 0.74 3.40
C ARG A 33 -5.87 1.61 4.59
N LYS A 34 -4.81 2.39 4.51
CA LYS A 34 -4.39 3.40 5.47
C LYS A 34 -4.22 4.70 4.71
N ILE A 35 -5.30 5.44 4.67
CA ILE A 35 -5.40 6.71 3.95
C ILE A 35 -5.93 7.76 4.92
N VAL A 36 -5.32 8.92 4.90
CA VAL A 36 -5.77 10.12 5.61
C VAL A 36 -5.85 11.25 4.61
N VAL A 37 -6.94 11.99 4.63
CA VAL A 37 -7.08 13.23 3.87
C VAL A 37 -7.39 14.36 4.86
N ILE A 38 -6.64 15.45 4.79
CA ILE A 38 -6.75 16.59 5.68
C ILE A 38 -7.13 17.82 4.84
N ASP A 39 -8.26 18.42 5.18
CA ASP A 39 -8.77 19.68 4.61
C ASP A 39 -8.81 19.71 3.07
N ASP A 40 -8.98 18.51 2.44
CA ASP A 40 -9.00 18.33 0.99
C ASP A 40 -7.70 18.79 0.26
N VAL A 41 -6.64 19.05 1.00
CA VAL A 41 -5.37 19.61 0.51
C VAL A 41 -4.22 18.64 0.61
N THR A 42 -4.14 17.91 1.73
CA THR A 42 -3.04 17.00 2.01
C THR A 42 -3.57 15.58 2.20
N ALA A 43 -2.92 14.59 1.60
CA ALA A 43 -3.23 13.19 1.86
C ALA A 43 -1.98 12.40 2.27
N PHE A 44 -2.20 11.39 3.12
CA PHE A 44 -1.21 10.39 3.51
C PHE A 44 -1.67 9.02 3.05
N VAL A 45 -0.82 8.30 2.34
CA VAL A 45 -1.09 6.95 1.85
C VAL A 45 0.09 6.05 2.15
N GLY A 46 -0.16 4.86 2.69
CA GLY A 46 0.93 3.93 2.99
C GLY A 46 0.53 2.66 3.73
N GLY A 47 1.51 2.02 4.33
CA GLY A 47 1.37 0.79 5.09
C GLY A 47 1.16 1.01 6.60
N ILE A 48 1.45 2.20 7.12
CA ILE A 48 1.46 2.50 8.56
C ILE A 48 0.06 2.36 9.17
N ASN A 49 -0.10 1.47 10.14
CA ASN A 49 -1.34 1.31 10.91
C ASN A 49 -1.40 2.32 12.07
N TYR A 50 -2.61 2.65 12.51
CA TYR A 50 -2.85 3.39 13.76
C TYR A 50 -2.76 2.43 14.95
N SER A 51 -1.57 1.88 15.21
CA SER A 51 -1.31 0.97 16.32
C SER A 51 0.05 1.27 16.95
N ALA A 52 0.20 0.96 18.24
CA ALA A 52 1.42 1.25 19.01
C ALA A 52 2.68 0.67 18.35
N GLU A 53 2.60 -0.50 17.76
CA GLU A 53 3.71 -1.18 17.07
C GLU A 53 4.28 -0.43 15.84
N HIS A 54 3.61 0.61 15.36
CA HIS A 54 4.10 1.50 14.31
C HIS A 54 4.66 2.82 14.86
N MET A 55 4.60 3.02 16.16
CA MET A 55 5.13 4.23 16.81
C MET A 55 6.61 4.04 17.16
N THR A 56 7.37 5.12 17.09
CA THR A 56 8.83 5.10 17.31
C THR A 56 9.19 4.72 18.76
N ASP A 57 8.35 5.09 19.71
CA ASP A 57 8.50 4.83 21.14
C ASP A 57 8.11 3.41 21.55
N TYR A 58 7.60 2.59 20.63
CA TYR A 58 7.35 1.16 20.88
C TYR A 58 8.62 0.34 21.10
N GLY A 59 9.79 0.88 20.73
CA GLY A 59 11.08 0.26 20.95
C GLY A 59 11.60 -0.57 19.76
N PRO A 60 12.47 -1.59 20.03
CA PRO A 60 13.14 -2.36 18.97
C PRO A 60 12.19 -3.12 18.05
N GLU A 61 11.01 -3.50 18.59
CA GLU A 61 9.97 -4.22 17.86
C GLU A 61 9.05 -3.30 17.04
N ALA A 62 9.29 -1.99 17.05
CA ALA A 62 8.56 -1.06 16.21
C ALA A 62 8.72 -1.42 14.73
N LYS A 63 7.61 -1.53 14.02
CA LYS A 63 7.59 -1.95 12.61
C LYS A 63 8.24 -0.93 11.68
N GLN A 64 9.06 -1.40 10.76
CA GLN A 64 9.56 -0.60 9.65
C GLN A 64 8.48 -0.54 8.57
N ASP A 65 7.88 0.63 8.40
CA ASP A 65 6.85 0.87 7.41
C ASP A 65 7.00 2.26 6.77
N TYR A 66 6.20 2.54 5.75
CA TYR A 66 6.30 3.76 4.97
C TYR A 66 4.92 4.33 4.68
N ALA A 67 4.84 5.65 4.68
CA ALA A 67 3.73 6.41 4.12
C ALA A 67 4.29 7.59 3.33
N VAL A 68 3.55 8.03 2.33
CA VAL A 68 3.86 9.22 1.55
C VAL A 68 2.83 10.30 1.86
N GLN A 69 3.30 11.51 2.08
CA GLN A 69 2.47 12.72 2.06
C GLN A 69 2.41 13.24 0.64
N VAL A 70 1.22 13.55 0.17
CA VAL A 70 1.00 14.14 -1.15
C VAL A 70 0.11 15.37 -1.05
N GLU A 71 0.36 16.32 -1.94
CA GLU A 71 -0.43 17.54 -2.14
C GLU A 71 -0.70 17.72 -3.64
N GLY A 72 -1.66 18.57 -3.99
CA GLY A 72 -2.02 18.83 -5.38
C GLY A 72 -3.18 17.97 -5.89
N PRO A 73 -3.36 17.88 -7.23
CA PRO A 73 -4.56 17.29 -7.84
C PRO A 73 -4.85 15.85 -7.43
N VAL A 74 -3.82 15.04 -7.17
CA VAL A 74 -3.95 13.64 -6.76
C VAL A 74 -4.74 13.48 -5.43
N VAL A 75 -4.75 14.50 -4.57
CA VAL A 75 -5.53 14.47 -3.32
C VAL A 75 -7.03 14.39 -3.60
N LEU A 76 -7.50 15.01 -4.68
CA LEU A 76 -8.92 14.93 -5.08
C LEU A 76 -9.31 13.53 -5.54
N ASP A 77 -8.42 12.84 -6.23
CA ASP A 77 -8.66 11.45 -6.66
C ASP A 77 -8.75 10.52 -5.45
N ILE A 78 -7.85 10.71 -4.47
CA ILE A 78 -7.84 9.97 -3.20
C ILE A 78 -9.11 10.25 -2.40
N LEU A 79 -9.49 11.52 -2.26
CA LEU A 79 -10.71 11.93 -1.55
C LEU A 79 -11.96 11.34 -2.22
N GLN A 80 -12.05 11.43 -3.53
CA GLN A 80 -13.18 10.86 -4.27
C GLN A 80 -13.31 9.37 -4.02
N PHE A 81 -12.20 8.65 -4.11
CA PHE A 81 -12.16 7.22 -3.84
C PHE A 81 -12.64 6.88 -2.42
N GLU A 82 -12.17 7.61 -1.39
CA GLU A 82 -12.60 7.39 -0.01
C GLU A 82 -14.09 7.69 0.18
N LEU A 83 -14.58 8.78 -0.40
CA LEU A 83 -16.00 9.15 -0.32
C LEU A 83 -16.93 8.13 -1.00
N GLU A 84 -16.50 7.54 -2.11
CA GLU A 84 -17.25 6.48 -2.81
C GLU A 84 -17.30 5.18 -2.00
N ASN A 85 -16.26 4.91 -1.23
CA ASN A 85 -16.15 3.72 -0.39
C ASN A 85 -16.74 3.89 1.02
N LEU A 86 -17.10 5.11 1.42
CA LEU A 86 -17.80 5.33 2.69
C LEU A 86 -19.27 4.91 2.59
N PRO A 87 -19.79 4.13 3.55
CA PRO A 87 -21.21 3.82 3.66
C PRO A 87 -21.99 5.06 4.13
N THR A 88 -22.12 6.04 3.27
CA THR A 88 -22.77 7.32 3.57
C THR A 88 -24.16 7.39 2.93
N SER A 89 -25.09 8.10 3.58
CA SER A 89 -26.38 8.41 2.96
C SER A 89 -26.17 9.26 1.69
N GLU A 90 -27.11 9.16 0.77
CA GLU A 90 -27.09 9.96 -0.47
C GLU A 90 -27.06 11.47 -0.19
N ALA A 91 -27.70 11.91 0.89
CA ALA A 91 -27.66 13.30 1.36
C ALA A 91 -26.25 13.73 1.78
N THR A 92 -25.51 12.88 2.49
CA THR A 92 -24.14 13.13 2.89
C THR A 92 -23.22 13.18 1.67
N ARG A 93 -23.36 12.25 0.72
CA ARG A 93 -22.62 12.28 -0.56
C ARG A 93 -22.91 13.56 -1.36
N ARG A 94 -24.18 14.00 -1.40
CA ARG A 94 -24.57 15.24 -2.09
C ARG A 94 -23.99 16.47 -1.41
N TRP A 95 -23.93 16.51 -0.06
CA TRP A 95 -23.33 17.58 0.68
C TRP A 95 -21.81 17.67 0.44
N TRP A 96 -21.10 16.53 0.47
CA TRP A 96 -19.69 16.44 0.15
C TRP A 96 -19.41 16.89 -1.30
N ARG A 97 -20.22 16.48 -2.27
CA ARG A 97 -20.11 16.93 -3.66
C ARG A 97 -20.28 18.45 -3.82
N ARG A 98 -21.13 19.07 -3.01
CA ARG A 98 -21.32 20.53 -3.02
C ARG A 98 -20.20 21.29 -2.34
N ARG A 99 -19.53 20.68 -1.36
CA ARG A 99 -18.37 21.22 -0.67
C ARG A 99 -17.06 21.08 -1.45
N ARG A 100 -17.10 20.54 -2.66
CA ARG A 100 -15.97 20.59 -3.58
C ARG A 100 -15.65 22.05 -3.93
N HIS A 101 -15.14 22.77 -2.96
CA HIS A 101 -14.32 23.92 -3.24
C HIS A 101 -13.13 23.38 -4.05
N LYS A 102 -12.81 24.06 -5.16
CA LYS A 102 -11.46 23.99 -5.69
C LYS A 102 -10.54 24.19 -4.49
N PRO A 103 -9.64 23.27 -4.20
CA PRO A 103 -8.71 23.52 -3.13
C PRO A 103 -8.03 24.85 -3.45
N GLU A 104 -8.19 25.85 -2.58
CA GLU A 104 -7.41 27.07 -2.61
C GLU A 104 -5.95 26.77 -2.24
N GLY A 105 -5.49 25.62 -2.61
CA GLY A 105 -4.20 25.08 -2.34
C GLY A 105 -3.34 25.04 -3.54
N ASN A 106 -3.19 26.14 -4.21
CA ASN A 106 -2.01 26.28 -4.99
C ASN A 106 -0.85 26.72 -4.13
N ARG A 107 -0.26 25.83 -3.49
CA ARG A 107 1.11 25.99 -3.03
C ARG A 107 1.90 25.04 -3.88
N ASN A 108 2.46 25.60 -4.95
CA ASN A 108 3.32 24.97 -5.92
C ASN A 108 3.56 23.47 -5.61
N PRO A 109 2.77 22.53 -6.18
CA PRO A 109 2.77 21.13 -5.76
C PRO A 109 4.09 20.41 -6.08
N GLY A 110 5.09 21.13 -6.57
CA GLY A 110 6.34 20.59 -7.06
C GLY A 110 6.18 20.01 -8.47
N GLU A 111 7.23 19.33 -8.95
CA GLU A 111 7.31 18.80 -10.31
C GLU A 111 7.04 17.29 -10.38
N ALA A 112 6.82 16.63 -9.26
CA ALA A 112 6.59 15.20 -9.21
C ALA A 112 5.22 14.84 -9.79
N GLN A 113 5.19 13.86 -10.70
CA GLN A 113 3.95 13.27 -11.17
C GLN A 113 3.50 12.20 -10.19
N ALA A 114 2.26 12.27 -9.71
CA ALA A 114 1.68 11.31 -8.79
C ALA A 114 0.41 10.70 -9.40
N LEU A 115 0.23 9.40 -9.17
CA LEU A 115 -0.96 8.66 -9.57
C LEU A 115 -1.44 7.83 -8.39
N PHE A 116 -2.70 7.99 -8.02
CA PHE A 116 -3.34 7.12 -7.06
C PHE A 116 -3.94 5.91 -7.76
N ILE A 117 -3.52 4.72 -7.36
CA ILE A 117 -4.04 3.45 -7.87
C ILE A 117 -4.55 2.59 -6.72
N TRP A 118 -5.63 1.87 -6.97
CA TRP A 118 -6.21 0.95 -5.99
C TRP A 118 -6.50 -0.41 -6.62
N ARG A 119 -6.75 -1.38 -5.76
CA ARG A 119 -7.19 -2.70 -6.17
C ARG A 119 -8.56 -2.99 -5.59
N ASP A 120 -9.43 -3.52 -6.42
CA ASP A 120 -10.71 -4.11 -6.03
C ASP A 120 -10.83 -5.54 -6.59
N ASN A 121 -12.01 -6.14 -6.45
CA ASN A 121 -12.28 -7.48 -6.99
C ASN A 121 -13.07 -7.44 -8.31
N GLN A 122 -13.20 -6.29 -8.94
CA GLN A 122 -14.01 -6.07 -10.14
C GLN A 122 -13.14 -5.51 -11.27
N ASP A 123 -13.06 -4.21 -11.40
CA ASP A 123 -12.46 -3.53 -12.55
C ASP A 123 -10.97 -3.24 -12.36
N HIS A 124 -10.48 -3.16 -11.12
CA HIS A 124 -9.11 -2.79 -10.76
C HIS A 124 -8.28 -3.95 -10.17
N ARG A 125 -8.49 -5.17 -10.68
CA ARG A 125 -7.80 -6.37 -10.15
C ARG A 125 -6.30 -6.35 -10.33
N ASP A 126 -5.86 -5.87 -11.48
CA ASP A 126 -4.48 -5.98 -11.96
C ASP A 126 -3.76 -4.63 -12.08
N ASP A 127 -4.38 -3.53 -11.67
CA ASP A 127 -3.83 -2.18 -11.89
C ASP A 127 -2.46 -2.02 -11.24
N ILE A 128 -2.32 -2.42 -9.98
CA ILE A 128 -1.05 -2.37 -9.26
C ILE A 128 -0.01 -3.26 -9.97
N GLU A 129 -0.37 -4.50 -10.32
CA GLU A 129 0.53 -5.42 -11.02
C GLU A 129 0.99 -4.85 -12.36
N ARG A 130 0.10 -4.23 -13.13
CA ARG A 130 0.44 -3.60 -14.43
C ARG A 130 1.49 -2.50 -14.26
N HIS A 131 1.40 -1.68 -13.22
CA HIS A 131 2.38 -0.63 -12.94
C HIS A 131 3.74 -1.22 -12.56
N TYR A 132 3.78 -2.28 -11.73
CA TYR A 132 5.01 -3.00 -11.43
C TYR A 132 5.63 -3.66 -12.68
N LEU A 133 4.82 -4.29 -13.53
CA LEU A 133 5.29 -4.89 -14.78
C LEU A 133 5.87 -3.83 -15.72
N LYS A 134 5.21 -2.68 -15.84
CA LYS A 134 5.72 -1.56 -16.64
C LYS A 134 7.04 -1.06 -16.10
N MET A 135 7.14 -0.82 -14.80
CA MET A 135 8.37 -0.41 -14.14
C MET A 135 9.51 -1.41 -14.40
N LEU A 136 9.29 -2.72 -14.18
CA LEU A 136 10.30 -3.75 -14.40
C LEU A 136 10.72 -3.87 -15.87
N THR A 137 9.83 -3.63 -16.82
CA THR A 137 10.17 -3.68 -18.25
C THR A 137 10.93 -2.46 -18.73
N THR A 138 10.73 -1.30 -18.12
CA THR A 138 11.35 -0.03 -18.52
C THR A 138 12.63 0.30 -17.75
N ALA A 139 12.82 -0.28 -16.57
CA ALA A 139 14.00 -0.07 -15.74
C ALA A 139 15.30 -0.40 -16.49
N ARG A 140 16.33 0.43 -16.29
CA ARG A 140 17.62 0.35 -16.99
C ARG A 140 18.82 0.11 -16.07
N ARG A 141 18.77 0.57 -14.81
CA ARG A 141 19.90 0.51 -13.87
C ARG A 141 19.60 -0.34 -12.65
N GLU A 142 18.58 0.03 -11.90
CA GLU A 142 18.30 -0.58 -10.62
C GLU A 142 16.80 -0.61 -10.31
N VAL A 143 16.38 -1.70 -9.70
CA VAL A 143 15.05 -1.84 -9.10
C VAL A 143 15.22 -2.34 -7.68
N ILE A 144 14.59 -1.67 -6.71
CA ILE A 144 14.54 -2.08 -5.31
C ILE A 144 13.08 -2.29 -4.93
N ILE A 145 12.74 -3.49 -4.51
CA ILE A 145 11.41 -3.81 -3.99
C ILE A 145 11.54 -4.24 -2.54
N ALA A 146 10.89 -3.54 -1.63
CA ALA A 146 10.78 -3.96 -0.23
C ALA A 146 9.33 -4.33 0.07
N ASN A 147 9.10 -5.59 0.41
CA ASN A 147 7.76 -6.09 0.71
C ASN A 147 7.83 -7.13 1.83
N ALA A 148 7.10 -6.87 2.92
CA ALA A 148 7.09 -7.75 4.08
C ALA A 148 6.65 -9.18 3.75
N TYR A 149 5.61 -9.33 2.92
CA TYR A 149 5.03 -10.61 2.50
C TYR A 149 5.00 -10.66 0.98
N PHE A 150 6.09 -11.14 0.39
CA PHE A 150 6.25 -11.17 -1.07
C PHE A 150 5.71 -12.47 -1.66
N PHE A 151 4.47 -12.43 -2.14
CA PHE A 151 3.81 -13.54 -2.86
C PHE A 151 3.29 -13.07 -4.21
N PRO A 152 4.18 -12.76 -5.14
CA PRO A 152 3.80 -12.24 -6.45
C PRO A 152 3.22 -13.34 -7.34
N GLY A 153 2.38 -12.93 -8.29
CA GLY A 153 1.98 -13.78 -9.40
C GLY A 153 3.14 -14.13 -10.33
N TYR A 154 2.97 -15.19 -11.14
CA TYR A 154 3.99 -15.67 -12.07
C TYR A 154 4.52 -14.59 -13.03
N ARG A 155 3.65 -13.70 -13.49
CA ARG A 155 4.01 -12.59 -14.41
C ARG A 155 5.07 -11.66 -13.80
N LEU A 156 4.88 -11.30 -12.53
CA LEU A 156 5.80 -10.40 -11.81
C LEU A 156 7.15 -11.07 -11.57
N LEU A 157 7.17 -12.36 -11.20
CA LEU A 157 8.39 -13.14 -11.04
C LEU A 157 9.20 -13.21 -12.34
N HIS A 158 8.52 -13.44 -13.45
CA HIS A 158 9.14 -13.49 -14.77
C HIS A 158 9.71 -12.13 -15.17
N ALA A 159 8.97 -11.04 -14.91
CA ALA A 159 9.43 -9.70 -15.21
C ALA A 159 10.67 -9.30 -14.40
N MET A 160 10.75 -9.67 -13.11
CA MET A 160 11.93 -9.44 -12.28
C MET A 160 13.17 -10.16 -12.84
N ARG A 161 13.03 -11.44 -13.19
CA ARG A 161 14.13 -12.20 -13.80
C ARG A 161 14.55 -11.64 -15.16
N ASN A 162 13.60 -11.23 -15.98
CA ASN A 162 13.90 -10.64 -17.27
C ASN A 162 14.62 -9.29 -17.12
N ALA A 163 14.22 -8.47 -16.13
CA ALA A 163 14.95 -7.25 -15.80
C ALA A 163 16.39 -7.55 -15.39
N ALA A 164 16.61 -8.52 -14.49
CA ALA A 164 17.96 -8.94 -14.07
C ALA A 164 18.80 -9.46 -15.25
N ARG A 165 18.22 -10.27 -16.14
CA ARG A 165 18.90 -10.76 -17.36
C ARG A 165 19.27 -9.67 -18.35
N ARG A 166 18.55 -8.54 -18.36
CA ARG A 166 18.93 -7.36 -19.14
C ARG A 166 20.07 -6.54 -18.51
N GLY A 167 20.56 -6.95 -17.34
CA GLY A 167 21.63 -6.25 -16.61
C GLY A 167 21.12 -5.23 -15.56
N VAL A 168 19.81 -5.16 -15.32
CA VAL A 168 19.24 -4.33 -14.24
C VAL A 168 19.55 -4.97 -12.89
N ARG A 169 20.06 -4.20 -11.93
CA ARG A 169 20.25 -4.66 -10.56
C ARG A 169 18.90 -4.75 -9.84
N VAL A 170 18.29 -5.93 -9.82
CA VAL A 170 17.01 -6.16 -9.15
C VAL A 170 17.27 -6.64 -7.74
N LYS A 171 16.89 -5.82 -6.74
CA LYS A 171 17.01 -6.11 -5.31
C LYS A 171 15.62 -6.32 -4.72
N LEU A 172 15.43 -7.44 -4.04
CA LEU A 172 14.23 -7.75 -3.27
C LEU A 172 14.58 -7.80 -1.79
N ILE A 173 13.94 -6.94 -0.99
CA ILE A 173 14.10 -6.90 0.47
C ILE A 173 12.83 -7.48 1.09
N VAL A 174 12.97 -8.51 1.90
CA VAL A 174 11.86 -9.22 2.54
C VAL A 174 12.04 -9.26 4.05
N GLN A 175 10.96 -9.58 4.77
CA GLN A 175 11.03 -9.81 6.21
C GLN A 175 11.90 -11.04 6.52
N GLY A 176 12.94 -10.85 7.36
CA GLY A 176 13.90 -11.91 7.69
C GLY A 176 13.34 -12.96 8.66
N GLU A 177 12.42 -12.57 9.53
CA GLU A 177 11.77 -13.43 10.52
C GLU A 177 10.25 -13.36 10.34
N PRO A 178 9.67 -14.12 9.39
CA PRO A 178 8.24 -14.15 9.21
C PRO A 178 7.55 -14.88 10.37
N ASP A 179 6.46 -14.31 10.85
CA ASP A 179 5.64 -14.83 11.97
C ASP A 179 5.04 -16.21 11.71
N ILE A 180 5.01 -16.67 10.46
CA ILE A 180 4.35 -17.92 10.05
C ILE A 180 5.38 -18.85 9.39
N PRO A 181 5.72 -20.01 10.03
CA PRO A 181 6.76 -20.92 9.51
C PRO A 181 6.48 -21.50 8.12
N ILE A 182 5.24 -21.79 7.77
CA ILE A 182 4.86 -22.34 6.45
C ILE A 182 5.12 -21.35 5.31
N VAL A 183 5.02 -20.04 5.61
CA VAL A 183 5.36 -18.95 4.69
C VAL A 183 6.85 -18.99 4.35
N LYS A 184 7.69 -19.36 5.31
CA LYS A 184 9.14 -19.47 5.16
C LYS A 184 9.55 -20.56 4.17
N PHE A 185 8.82 -21.68 4.13
CA PHE A 185 9.12 -22.78 3.20
C PHE A 185 8.74 -22.43 1.77
N GLY A 186 7.53 -21.93 1.55
CA GLY A 186 7.08 -21.50 0.21
C GLY A 186 7.94 -20.36 -0.37
N ALA A 187 8.35 -19.42 0.48
CA ALA A 187 9.24 -18.35 0.11
C ALA A 187 10.61 -18.83 -0.37
N ARG A 188 11.18 -19.90 0.22
CA ARG A 188 12.50 -20.44 -0.19
C ARG A 188 12.52 -20.96 -1.62
N LEU A 189 11.47 -21.63 -2.08
CA LEU A 189 11.37 -22.11 -3.47
C LEU A 189 11.33 -20.91 -4.44
N LEU A 190 10.58 -19.89 -4.07
CA LEU A 190 10.45 -18.65 -4.81
C LEU A 190 11.79 -17.90 -4.88
N TYR A 191 12.50 -17.83 -3.77
CA TYR A 191 13.81 -17.17 -3.70
C TYR A 191 14.84 -17.88 -4.57
N HIS A 192 14.87 -19.23 -4.53
CA HIS A 192 15.77 -19.99 -5.41
C HIS A 192 15.52 -19.68 -6.89
N TYR A 193 14.25 -19.62 -7.29
CA TYR A 193 13.87 -19.29 -8.66
C TYR A 193 14.35 -17.88 -9.06
N LEU A 194 14.20 -16.90 -8.18
CA LEU A 194 14.59 -15.51 -8.42
C LEU A 194 16.12 -15.35 -8.45
N VAL A 195 16.82 -15.92 -7.46
CA VAL A 195 18.31 -15.85 -7.38
C VAL A 195 18.97 -16.48 -8.58
N LYS A 196 18.47 -17.66 -9.03
CA LYS A 196 18.93 -18.30 -10.27
C LYS A 196 18.69 -17.43 -11.52
N GLY A 197 17.75 -16.48 -11.43
CA GLY A 197 17.48 -15.50 -12.48
C GLY A 197 18.32 -14.22 -12.40
N GLY A 198 19.20 -14.08 -11.39
CA GLY A 198 20.04 -12.91 -11.19
C GLY A 198 19.45 -11.84 -10.24
N VAL A 199 18.30 -12.12 -9.60
CA VAL A 199 17.72 -11.22 -8.60
C VAL A 199 18.47 -11.37 -7.28
N GLN A 200 18.82 -10.27 -6.65
CA GLN A 200 19.45 -10.23 -5.33
C GLN A 200 18.35 -10.18 -4.25
N ILE A 201 18.42 -11.07 -3.26
CA ILE A 201 17.45 -11.12 -2.17
C ILE A 201 18.15 -10.80 -0.86
N PHE A 202 17.54 -9.89 -0.09
CA PHE A 202 18.00 -9.43 1.20
C PHE A 202 16.94 -9.66 2.27
N GLU A 203 17.31 -10.26 3.38
CA GLU A 203 16.46 -10.40 4.57
C GLU A 203 16.70 -9.20 5.49
N TYR A 204 15.65 -8.42 5.73
CA TYR A 204 15.70 -7.33 6.69
C TYR A 204 15.46 -7.88 8.10
N ARG A 205 16.42 -7.67 9.01
CA ARG A 205 16.41 -8.25 10.38
C ARG A 205 16.56 -7.22 11.50
N ARG A 206 16.67 -5.94 11.17
CA ARG A 206 16.89 -4.90 12.17
C ARG A 206 15.69 -4.72 13.10
N ARG A 207 14.47 -4.89 12.55
CA ARG A 207 13.17 -4.84 13.21
C ARG A 207 12.12 -5.43 12.27
N PRO A 208 10.89 -5.71 12.74
CA PRO A 208 9.85 -6.25 11.87
C PRO A 208 9.59 -5.34 10.66
N LEU A 209 9.72 -5.86 9.45
CA LEU A 209 9.40 -5.16 8.22
C LEU A 209 7.90 -5.28 7.93
N HIS A 210 7.23 -4.14 7.70
CA HIS A 210 5.84 -4.12 7.25
C HIS A 210 5.66 -3.28 5.97
N GLY A 211 6.70 -2.62 5.51
CA GLY A 211 6.70 -1.77 4.32
C GLY A 211 6.37 -2.51 3.02
N LYS A 212 5.72 -1.81 2.10
CA LYS A 212 5.42 -2.22 0.74
C LYS A 212 5.76 -1.06 -0.18
N VAL A 213 7.01 -1.05 -0.62
CA VAL A 213 7.55 0.04 -1.44
C VAL A 213 8.41 -0.52 -2.56
N ALA A 214 8.47 0.19 -3.66
CA ALA A 214 9.42 -0.09 -4.71
C ALA A 214 9.96 1.20 -5.33
N LEU A 215 11.20 1.12 -5.80
CA LEU A 215 11.94 2.20 -6.44
C LEU A 215 12.54 1.70 -7.74
N ALA A 216 12.62 2.54 -8.77
CA ALA A 216 13.35 2.24 -9.99
C ALA A 216 14.05 3.48 -10.55
N ASP A 217 15.35 3.35 -10.86
CA ASP A 217 16.18 4.29 -11.62
C ASP A 217 16.12 5.76 -11.13
N ASP A 218 15.92 6.02 -9.85
CA ASP A 218 15.84 7.33 -9.20
C ASP A 218 14.66 8.22 -9.65
N HIS A 219 13.75 7.73 -10.50
CA HIS A 219 12.64 8.53 -11.03
C HIS A 219 11.26 7.89 -10.87
N TRP A 220 11.18 6.66 -10.39
CA TRP A 220 9.91 5.98 -10.13
C TRP A 220 9.88 5.40 -8.73
N ALA A 221 8.78 5.63 -8.04
CA ALA A 221 8.55 5.08 -6.71
C ALA A 221 7.08 4.67 -6.53
N THR A 222 6.85 3.69 -5.68
CA THR A 222 5.50 3.36 -5.18
C THR A 222 5.53 3.09 -3.68
N VAL A 223 4.50 3.55 -3.00
CA VAL A 223 4.26 3.31 -1.57
C VAL A 223 2.81 2.87 -1.41
N GLY A 224 2.56 1.81 -0.67
CA GLY A 224 1.20 1.30 -0.54
C GLY A 224 0.98 0.39 0.66
N SER A 225 -0.22 -0.18 0.73
CA SER A 225 -0.64 -1.10 1.78
C SER A 225 -0.90 -2.53 1.27
N THR A 226 -0.83 -2.77 -0.03
CA THR A 226 -1.13 -4.07 -0.66
C THR A 226 0.12 -4.94 -0.73
N ASN A 227 -0.03 -6.22 -0.33
CA ASN A 227 1.00 -7.25 -0.45
C ASN A 227 1.00 -7.85 -1.85
#